data_30b1e5bdf51ad34ba151ce381cc05cc6
#
_entry.id   30b1e5bdf51ad34ba151ce381cc05cc6
#
_cell.length_a   1.000
_cell.length_b   1.000
_cell.length_c   1.000
_cell.angle_alpha   90.00
_cell.angle_beta   90.00
_cell.angle_gamma   90.00
#
_symmetry.space_group_name_H-M   'P 1'
#
loop_
_entity.id
_entity.type
_entity.pdbx_description
1 polymer ?
#
loop_
_entity_poly.entity_id
_entity_poly.type
_entity_poly.pdbx_seq_one_letter_code
_entity_poly.pdbx_strand_id
1 'polypeptide(L)'
;MGVYEDLQARGLIAQVTDEARVRDLVNTGKAVFYIGFDPTADSLHVGHFMALCLMKRLQMAGNKPIALIGGGTAMIGDPSGRSDMRQMMTKETIDHNCACFKRQMSRFIDFSEGKALMVNNADWLLDLNYLQVLREVGACFSVNRMLTAECYKQRMEKGLSFLEFNYMIMQSYDFYTLFQKYGCNLQFGGDDQWSNMLGGTELIRRKLGEDGSAMTITLLLNSEGKKMGKTQKGAVWLDPEKTSPYEFYQYWRNVDDADVIKCMKLLTFLPMEQINEYAKLEGQQLNTAKEVLAYELTNLVHGEEEAKKAQEAARAIFSGGANSANMPTTQVEADSLTDDSIGLMDLMVLGGMVKSKGEARRLITQGGVSLNDEKVGDVYATVSKADLDAGAVVRKGKKVFRKFTL
;
A
#
# COMPACT_ATOMS: atom_id res chain seq x y z
N MET A 1 2.72 27.97 5.81
CA MET A 1 3.74 26.89 5.61
C MET A 1 3.51 26.33 4.22
N GLY A 2 4.53 26.26 3.36
CA GLY A 2 4.41 25.64 2.03
C GLY A 2 4.29 24.13 2.11
N VAL A 3 3.90 23.49 1.01
CA VAL A 3 3.75 22.03 0.99
C VAL A 3 5.09 21.32 1.16
N TYR A 4 6.18 21.88 0.68
CA TYR A 4 7.52 21.31 0.89
C TYR A 4 7.89 21.24 2.37
N GLU A 5 7.67 22.32 3.11
CA GLU A 5 7.91 22.40 4.55
C GLU A 5 7.00 21.43 5.34
N ASP A 6 5.74 21.24 4.90
CA ASP A 6 4.85 20.22 5.49
C ASP A 6 5.39 18.82 5.24
N LEU A 7 5.84 18.50 4.03
CA LEU A 7 6.47 17.20 3.73
C LEU A 7 7.73 16.96 4.58
N GLN A 8 8.54 17.99 4.78
CA GLN A 8 9.75 17.92 5.62
C GLN A 8 9.40 17.71 7.10
N ALA A 9 8.45 18.48 7.64
CA ALA A 9 8.00 18.35 9.03
C ALA A 9 7.40 16.96 9.34
N ARG A 10 6.77 16.35 8.33
CA ARG A 10 6.23 14.99 8.43
C ARG A 10 7.29 13.89 8.30
N GLY A 11 8.51 14.23 7.86
CA GLY A 11 9.58 13.25 7.62
C GLY A 11 9.37 12.44 6.35
N LEU A 12 8.66 12.99 5.36
CA LEU A 12 8.41 12.32 4.08
C LEU A 12 9.59 12.39 3.12
N ILE A 13 10.41 13.44 3.17
CA ILE A 13 11.53 13.67 2.24
C ILE A 13 12.71 12.80 2.61
N ALA A 14 13.23 12.02 1.66
CA ALA A 14 14.45 11.23 1.82
C ALA A 14 15.62 11.83 1.03
N GLN A 15 15.52 11.92 -0.30
CA GLN A 15 16.54 12.49 -1.17
C GLN A 15 15.92 13.43 -2.18
N VAL A 16 16.68 14.44 -2.63
CA VAL A 16 16.23 15.42 -3.61
C VAL A 16 17.40 15.83 -4.50
N THR A 17 17.19 16.02 -5.79
CA THR A 17 18.23 16.40 -6.76
C THR A 17 18.67 17.85 -6.59
N ASP A 18 17.72 18.78 -6.48
CA ASP A 18 17.89 20.19 -6.26
C ASP A 18 16.79 20.69 -5.33
N GLU A 19 17.14 20.91 -4.07
CA GLU A 19 16.17 21.26 -3.03
C GLU A 19 15.49 22.62 -3.31
N ALA A 20 16.25 23.60 -3.73
CA ALA A 20 15.72 24.95 -3.97
C ALA A 20 14.69 24.93 -5.12
N ARG A 21 15.02 24.25 -6.21
CA ARG A 21 14.14 24.09 -7.37
C ARG A 21 12.89 23.29 -7.06
N VAL A 22 13.04 22.13 -6.40
CA VAL A 22 11.89 21.27 -6.05
C VAL A 22 10.96 21.99 -5.08
N ARG A 23 11.51 22.69 -4.08
CA ARG A 23 10.75 23.53 -3.14
C ARG A 23 9.95 24.61 -3.86
N ASP A 24 10.57 25.36 -4.79
CA ASP A 24 9.86 26.37 -5.58
C ASP A 24 8.74 25.75 -6.41
N LEU A 25 9.01 24.66 -7.14
CA LEU A 25 8.03 23.99 -7.98
C LEU A 25 6.79 23.57 -7.19
N VAL A 26 6.98 22.85 -6.08
CA VAL A 26 5.83 22.29 -5.33
C VAL A 26 5.10 23.35 -4.50
N ASN A 27 5.79 24.36 -3.97
CA ASN A 27 5.18 25.44 -3.17
C ASN A 27 4.41 26.44 -4.03
N THR A 28 4.78 26.59 -5.31
CA THR A 28 4.12 27.55 -6.22
C THR A 28 3.05 26.87 -7.11
N GLY A 29 2.81 25.57 -6.95
CA GLY A 29 1.85 24.83 -7.76
C GLY A 29 2.30 24.61 -9.22
N LYS A 30 3.58 24.76 -9.52
CA LYS A 30 4.14 24.61 -10.88
C LYS A 30 4.66 23.22 -11.19
N ALA A 31 4.67 22.32 -10.20
CA ALA A 31 5.10 20.95 -10.44
C ALA A 31 4.04 20.19 -11.25
N VAL A 32 4.43 19.73 -12.43
CA VAL A 32 3.80 18.63 -13.12
C VAL A 32 4.65 17.41 -12.81
N PHE A 33 4.13 16.51 -12.00
CA PHE A 33 4.93 15.42 -11.44
C PHE A 33 4.32 14.06 -11.66
N TYR A 34 5.14 13.02 -11.68
CA TYR A 34 4.62 11.66 -11.80
C TYR A 34 5.13 10.73 -10.70
N ILE A 35 4.32 9.70 -10.44
CA ILE A 35 4.70 8.50 -9.71
C ILE A 35 4.29 7.29 -10.55
N GLY A 36 5.19 6.32 -10.69
CA GLY A 36 4.95 5.07 -11.41
C GLY A 36 4.41 3.97 -10.48
N PHE A 37 3.48 3.18 -11.02
CA PHE A 37 2.85 2.06 -10.34
C PHE A 37 2.80 0.85 -11.27
N ASP A 38 3.66 -0.13 -11.02
CA ASP A 38 3.63 -1.40 -11.75
C ASP A 38 2.44 -2.25 -11.30
N PRO A 39 1.51 -2.62 -12.19
CA PRO A 39 0.28 -3.33 -11.86
C PRO A 39 0.54 -4.84 -11.63
N THR A 40 1.31 -5.15 -10.59
CA THR A 40 1.74 -6.52 -10.25
C THR A 40 0.70 -7.33 -9.49
N ALA A 41 -0.47 -6.76 -9.21
CA ALA A 41 -1.65 -7.37 -8.62
C ALA A 41 -2.90 -6.60 -9.06
N ASP A 42 -4.06 -7.18 -8.87
CA ASP A 42 -5.37 -6.58 -9.17
C ASP A 42 -5.85 -5.59 -8.11
N SER A 43 -5.02 -5.25 -7.14
CA SER A 43 -5.30 -4.22 -6.14
C SER A 43 -4.02 -3.50 -5.70
N LEU A 44 -4.17 -2.22 -5.37
CA LEU A 44 -3.22 -1.46 -4.58
C LEU A 44 -3.23 -1.96 -3.13
N HIS A 45 -2.14 -1.80 -2.42
CA HIS A 45 -1.97 -2.20 -1.03
C HIS A 45 -1.30 -1.09 -0.21
N VAL A 46 -1.22 -1.25 1.10
CA VAL A 46 -0.62 -0.27 2.02
C VAL A 46 0.78 0.21 1.57
N GLY A 47 1.56 -0.63 0.87
CA GLY A 47 2.84 -0.21 0.31
C GLY A 47 2.76 0.90 -0.74
N HIS A 48 1.62 1.02 -1.46
CA HIS A 48 1.36 2.12 -2.42
C HIS A 48 0.69 3.33 -1.75
N PHE A 49 0.13 3.13 -0.56
CA PHE A 49 -0.74 4.11 0.09
C PHE A 49 -0.02 5.44 0.37
N MET A 50 1.23 5.38 0.80
CA MET A 50 2.01 6.59 1.07
C MET A 50 2.26 7.42 -0.20
N ALA A 51 2.51 6.76 -1.34
CA ALA A 51 2.65 7.44 -2.63
C ALA A 51 1.33 8.11 -3.06
N LEU A 52 0.18 7.46 -2.83
CA LEU A 52 -1.14 8.05 -3.09
C LEU A 52 -1.42 9.25 -2.18
N CYS A 53 -1.08 9.16 -0.90
CA CYS A 53 -1.20 10.28 0.04
C CYS A 53 -0.32 11.47 -0.39
N LEU A 54 0.90 11.21 -0.86
CA LEU A 54 1.78 12.25 -1.41
C LEU A 54 1.16 12.92 -2.63
N MET A 55 0.68 12.11 -3.60
CA MET A 55 0.03 12.65 -4.80
C MET A 55 -1.15 13.55 -4.44
N LYS A 56 -2.02 13.09 -3.55
CA LYS A 56 -3.18 13.85 -3.08
C LYS A 56 -2.75 15.15 -2.40
N ARG A 57 -1.75 15.12 -1.53
CA ARG A 57 -1.24 16.29 -0.82
C ARG A 57 -0.69 17.34 -1.76
N LEU A 58 0.11 16.93 -2.73
CA LEU A 58 0.66 17.82 -3.76
C LEU A 58 -0.44 18.37 -4.69
N GLN A 59 -1.44 17.56 -5.03
CA GLN A 59 -2.59 18.04 -5.81
C GLN A 59 -3.40 19.09 -5.04
N MET A 60 -3.64 18.89 -3.74
CA MET A 60 -4.31 19.87 -2.89
C MET A 60 -3.52 21.19 -2.79
N ALA A 61 -2.20 21.15 -2.95
CA ALA A 61 -1.34 22.33 -3.02
C ALA A 61 -1.26 22.96 -4.43
N GLY A 62 -2.10 22.53 -5.37
CA GLY A 62 -2.21 23.08 -6.72
C GLY A 62 -1.28 22.46 -7.76
N ASN A 63 -0.49 21.45 -7.41
CA ASN A 63 0.38 20.74 -8.35
C ASN A 63 -0.41 19.72 -9.16
N LYS A 64 0.11 19.36 -10.34
CA LYS A 64 -0.55 18.47 -11.28
C LYS A 64 0.08 17.07 -11.28
N PRO A 65 -0.57 16.07 -10.68
CA PRO A 65 -0.08 14.70 -10.67
C PRO A 65 -0.35 13.97 -11.99
N ILE A 66 0.61 13.12 -12.37
CA ILE A 66 0.48 12.11 -13.41
C ILE A 66 0.63 10.74 -12.73
N ALA A 67 -0.42 9.95 -12.72
CA ALA A 67 -0.34 8.54 -12.32
C ALA A 67 0.12 7.73 -13.53
N LEU A 68 1.37 7.25 -13.52
CA LEU A 68 1.91 6.40 -14.56
C LEU A 68 1.64 4.93 -14.21
N ILE A 69 0.81 4.28 -14.99
CA ILE A 69 0.61 2.84 -14.88
C ILE A 69 1.68 2.12 -15.69
N GLY A 70 2.45 1.27 -15.02
CA GLY A 70 3.57 0.54 -15.61
C GLY A 70 3.15 -0.70 -16.41
N GLY A 71 2.23 -0.58 -17.37
CA GLY A 71 1.79 -1.72 -18.18
C GLY A 71 2.91 -2.34 -19.02
N GLY A 72 3.82 -1.52 -19.54
CA GLY A 72 5.02 -1.99 -20.24
C GLY A 72 6.11 -2.48 -19.28
N THR A 73 6.43 -1.70 -18.24
CA THR A 73 7.47 -2.05 -17.26
C THR A 73 7.12 -3.28 -16.43
N ALA A 74 5.83 -3.55 -16.18
CA ALA A 74 5.39 -4.76 -15.47
C ALA A 74 5.71 -6.06 -16.24
N MET A 75 5.90 -6.00 -17.56
CA MET A 75 6.33 -7.13 -18.36
C MET A 75 7.81 -7.50 -18.09
N ILE A 76 8.59 -6.55 -17.59
CA ILE A 76 10.02 -6.71 -17.27
C ILE A 76 10.20 -7.01 -15.78
N GLY A 77 9.63 -6.19 -14.92
CA GLY A 77 9.70 -6.29 -13.47
C GLY A 77 10.87 -5.53 -12.86
N ASP A 78 10.55 -4.60 -11.94
CA ASP A 78 11.52 -3.78 -11.21
C ASP A 78 12.39 -4.64 -10.27
N PRO A 79 13.72 -4.62 -10.40
CA PRO A 79 14.64 -5.31 -9.51
C PRO A 79 14.87 -4.58 -8.17
N SER A 80 14.50 -3.30 -8.06
CA SER A 80 14.80 -2.44 -6.90
C SER A 80 14.22 -3.00 -5.60
N GLY A 81 15.06 -3.05 -4.54
CA GLY A 81 14.65 -3.51 -3.21
C GLY A 81 14.21 -4.97 -3.13
N ARG A 82 14.67 -5.82 -4.06
CA ARG A 82 14.33 -7.25 -4.13
C ARG A 82 15.58 -8.12 -4.22
N SER A 83 15.46 -9.34 -3.74
CA SER A 83 16.49 -10.37 -3.87
C SER A 83 16.23 -11.36 -5.02
N ASP A 84 14.99 -11.46 -5.50
CA ASP A 84 14.55 -12.46 -6.48
C ASP A 84 13.86 -11.81 -7.67
N MET A 85 13.97 -12.43 -8.86
CA MET A 85 13.31 -12.00 -10.07
C MET A 85 11.76 -12.09 -9.93
N ARG A 86 11.03 -11.14 -10.52
CA ARG A 86 9.56 -11.20 -10.57
C ARG A 86 9.09 -12.32 -11.51
N GLN A 87 7.95 -12.91 -11.18
CA GLN A 87 7.27 -13.79 -12.13
C GLN A 87 6.72 -12.96 -13.30
N MET A 88 6.91 -13.48 -14.50
CA MET A 88 6.37 -12.84 -15.71
C MET A 88 4.84 -13.01 -15.72
N MET A 89 4.14 -11.92 -15.97
CA MET A 89 2.68 -11.89 -16.09
C MET A 89 2.27 -11.87 -17.55
N THR A 90 1.07 -12.39 -17.86
CA THR A 90 0.51 -12.27 -19.21
C THR A 90 0.00 -10.85 -19.46
N LYS A 91 -0.14 -10.47 -20.73
CA LYS A 91 -0.68 -9.16 -21.10
C LYS A 91 -2.09 -8.96 -20.57
N GLU A 92 -2.94 -9.98 -20.63
CA GLU A 92 -4.32 -9.95 -20.16
C GLU A 92 -4.39 -9.67 -18.65
N THR A 93 -3.49 -10.32 -17.87
CA THR A 93 -3.38 -10.08 -16.42
C THR A 93 -2.97 -8.64 -16.13
N ILE A 94 -1.99 -8.12 -16.88
CA ILE A 94 -1.51 -6.74 -16.72
C ILE A 94 -2.64 -5.75 -17.06
N ASP A 95 -3.34 -5.95 -18.19
CA ASP A 95 -4.44 -5.08 -18.61
C ASP A 95 -5.58 -5.06 -17.57
N HIS A 96 -5.94 -6.23 -17.01
CA HIS A 96 -6.90 -6.33 -15.91
C HIS A 96 -6.45 -5.53 -14.68
N ASN A 97 -5.21 -5.74 -14.24
CA ASN A 97 -4.65 -5.04 -13.09
C ASN A 97 -4.59 -3.53 -13.30
N CYS A 98 -4.25 -3.07 -14.51
CA CYS A 98 -4.28 -1.66 -14.87
C CYS A 98 -5.69 -1.04 -14.67
N ALA A 99 -6.73 -1.75 -15.11
CA ALA A 99 -8.11 -1.29 -14.94
C ALA A 99 -8.50 -1.19 -13.44
N CYS A 100 -8.06 -2.16 -12.64
CA CYS A 100 -8.26 -2.15 -11.18
C CYS A 100 -7.56 -0.96 -10.52
N PHE A 101 -6.30 -0.69 -10.87
CA PHE A 101 -5.54 0.45 -10.33
C PHE A 101 -6.21 1.78 -10.67
N LYS A 102 -6.64 1.97 -11.93
CA LYS A 102 -7.36 3.18 -12.35
C LYS A 102 -8.56 3.47 -11.47
N ARG A 103 -9.40 2.46 -11.23
CA ARG A 103 -10.60 2.59 -10.38
C ARG A 103 -10.25 2.95 -8.93
N GLN A 104 -9.22 2.34 -8.37
CA GLN A 104 -8.82 2.58 -6.98
C GLN A 104 -8.16 3.96 -6.80
N MET A 105 -7.27 4.37 -7.71
CA MET A 105 -6.60 5.68 -7.65
C MET A 105 -7.57 6.85 -7.74
N SER A 106 -8.66 6.71 -8.48
CA SER A 106 -9.68 7.75 -8.62
C SER A 106 -10.42 8.09 -7.31
N ARG A 107 -10.24 7.30 -6.25
CA ARG A 107 -10.72 7.63 -4.90
C ARG A 107 -9.81 8.63 -4.17
N PHE A 108 -8.54 8.69 -4.56
CA PHE A 108 -7.54 9.57 -3.92
C PHE A 108 -7.28 10.83 -4.72
N ILE A 109 -7.20 10.70 -6.03
CA ILE A 109 -6.77 11.74 -6.96
C ILE A 109 -7.96 12.19 -7.80
N ASP A 110 -8.12 13.50 -7.92
CA ASP A 110 -9.11 14.11 -8.79
C ASP A 110 -8.56 14.13 -10.23
N PHE A 111 -9.06 13.24 -11.06
CA PHE A 111 -8.72 13.13 -12.48
C PHE A 111 -9.66 13.93 -13.39
N SER A 112 -10.45 14.85 -12.85
CA SER A 112 -11.23 15.76 -13.69
C SER A 112 -10.32 16.60 -14.58
N GLU A 113 -10.89 17.14 -15.67
CA GLU A 113 -10.14 17.81 -16.72
C GLU A 113 -9.15 18.85 -16.20
N GLY A 114 -7.91 18.73 -16.63
CA GLY A 114 -6.82 19.65 -16.25
C GLY A 114 -6.18 19.44 -14.89
N LYS A 115 -6.79 18.64 -13.98
CA LYS A 115 -6.30 18.49 -12.60
C LYS A 115 -5.27 17.38 -12.42
N ALA A 116 -5.43 16.26 -13.10
CA ALA A 116 -4.49 15.15 -13.09
C ALA A 116 -4.56 14.37 -14.38
N LEU A 117 -3.53 13.57 -14.66
CA LEU A 117 -3.48 12.63 -15.77
C LEU A 117 -3.26 11.21 -15.26
N MET A 118 -3.81 10.24 -15.99
CA MET A 118 -3.49 8.84 -15.83
C MET A 118 -3.08 8.30 -17.19
N VAL A 119 -1.87 7.78 -17.28
CA VAL A 119 -1.25 7.30 -18.52
C VAL A 119 -0.67 5.90 -18.30
N ASN A 120 -0.51 5.15 -19.39
CA ASN A 120 0.09 3.82 -19.35
C ASN A 120 1.38 3.84 -20.19
N ASN A 121 2.51 3.42 -19.61
CA ASN A 121 3.77 3.40 -20.36
C ASN A 121 3.80 2.32 -21.46
N ALA A 122 2.89 1.37 -21.48
CA ALA A 122 2.69 0.48 -22.61
C ALA A 122 2.42 1.24 -23.92
N ASP A 123 1.79 2.43 -23.85
CA ASP A 123 1.43 3.25 -25.01
C ASP A 123 2.65 3.77 -25.78
N TRP A 124 3.84 3.73 -25.22
CA TRP A 124 5.08 4.13 -25.88
C TRP A 124 6.19 3.09 -25.78
N LEU A 125 6.24 2.24 -24.75
CA LEU A 125 7.31 1.25 -24.61
C LEU A 125 7.15 0.06 -25.55
N LEU A 126 5.91 -0.34 -25.86
CA LEU A 126 5.66 -1.53 -26.70
C LEU A 126 5.98 -1.30 -28.18
N ASP A 127 5.91 -0.06 -28.64
CA ASP A 127 6.17 0.31 -30.04
C ASP A 127 7.63 0.72 -30.29
N LEU A 128 8.50 0.64 -29.27
CA LEU A 128 9.90 1.05 -29.42
C LEU A 128 10.69 0.09 -30.32
N ASN A 129 11.36 0.67 -31.33
CA ASN A 129 12.31 -0.08 -32.08
C ASN A 129 13.60 -0.32 -31.29
N TYR A 130 13.97 -1.58 -31.10
CA TYR A 130 15.09 -1.96 -30.23
C TYR A 130 16.42 -1.34 -30.66
N LEU A 131 16.75 -1.34 -32.00
CA LEU A 131 18.00 -0.76 -32.49
C LEU A 131 18.03 0.77 -32.31
N GLN A 132 16.89 1.43 -32.50
CA GLN A 132 16.78 2.86 -32.30
C GLN A 132 16.97 3.22 -30.80
N VAL A 133 16.36 2.47 -29.90
CA VAL A 133 16.54 2.67 -28.43
C VAL A 133 17.99 2.48 -28.02
N LEU A 134 18.65 1.41 -28.49
CA LEU A 134 20.08 1.19 -28.22
C LEU A 134 20.94 2.36 -28.69
N ARG A 135 20.70 2.84 -29.92
CA ARG A 135 21.48 3.92 -30.51
C ARG A 135 21.25 5.27 -29.84
N GLU A 136 20.00 5.62 -29.57
CA GLU A 136 19.63 6.97 -29.15
C GLU A 136 19.55 7.13 -27.63
N VAL A 137 19.08 6.10 -26.93
CA VAL A 137 18.90 6.10 -25.48
C VAL A 137 20.05 5.36 -24.82
N GLY A 138 20.39 4.16 -25.26
CA GLY A 138 21.46 3.34 -24.69
C GLY A 138 22.80 4.06 -24.67
N ALA A 139 23.12 4.88 -25.69
CA ALA A 139 24.31 5.71 -25.73
C ALA A 139 24.40 6.74 -24.60
N CYS A 140 23.30 7.05 -23.93
CA CYS A 140 23.26 7.95 -22.76
C CYS A 140 23.58 7.24 -21.43
N PHE A 141 23.71 5.92 -21.43
CA PHE A 141 23.94 5.13 -20.21
C PHE A 141 25.32 4.47 -20.22
N SER A 142 26.01 4.53 -19.10
CA SER A 142 27.27 3.80 -18.89
C SER A 142 26.98 2.54 -18.09
N VAL A 143 27.27 1.37 -18.66
CA VAL A 143 27.10 0.08 -17.98
C VAL A 143 27.86 0.04 -16.65
N ASN A 144 29.10 0.53 -16.63
CA ASN A 144 29.91 0.58 -15.41
C ASN A 144 29.22 1.41 -14.31
N ARG A 145 28.64 2.55 -14.66
CA ARG A 145 27.89 3.39 -13.70
C ARG A 145 26.59 2.73 -13.26
N MET A 146 25.86 2.08 -14.18
CA MET A 146 24.64 1.36 -13.84
C MET A 146 24.92 0.23 -12.85
N LEU A 147 25.97 -0.55 -13.06
CA LEU A 147 26.35 -1.68 -12.17
C LEU A 147 26.71 -1.22 -10.76
N THR A 148 27.09 0.03 -10.54
CA THR A 148 27.33 0.58 -9.18
C THR A 148 26.07 1.05 -8.49
N ALA A 149 24.92 1.09 -9.21
CA ALA A 149 23.65 1.54 -8.67
C ALA A 149 23.11 0.58 -7.59
N GLU A 150 22.55 1.15 -6.52
CA GLU A 150 22.06 0.37 -5.37
C GLU A 150 20.97 -0.62 -5.75
N CYS A 151 20.11 -0.26 -6.73
CA CYS A 151 19.04 -1.13 -7.22
C CYS A 151 19.54 -2.46 -7.81
N TYR A 152 20.82 -2.53 -8.25
CA TYR A 152 21.38 -3.76 -8.82
C TYR A 152 22.25 -4.56 -7.84
N LYS A 153 22.81 -3.95 -6.81
CA LYS A 153 23.78 -4.62 -5.92
C LYS A 153 23.27 -5.94 -5.35
N GLN A 154 22.07 -5.94 -4.78
CA GLN A 154 21.48 -7.15 -4.18
C GLN A 154 21.17 -8.23 -5.23
N ARG A 155 20.83 -7.81 -6.45
CA ARG A 155 20.53 -8.74 -7.55
C ARG A 155 21.79 -9.33 -8.15
N MET A 156 22.90 -8.58 -8.19
CA MET A 156 24.17 -9.07 -8.72
C MET A 156 24.69 -10.29 -7.96
N GLU A 157 24.50 -10.35 -6.64
CA GLU A 157 24.89 -11.49 -5.80
C GLU A 157 24.16 -12.79 -6.18
N LYS A 158 22.92 -12.70 -6.67
CA LYS A 158 22.06 -13.83 -7.07
C LYS A 158 21.92 -14.02 -8.59
N GLY A 159 22.56 -13.16 -9.37
CA GLY A 159 22.50 -13.16 -10.81
C GLY A 159 21.46 -12.17 -11.35
N LEU A 160 21.91 -10.98 -11.77
CA LEU A 160 21.11 -9.96 -12.46
C LEU A 160 20.91 -10.37 -13.93
N SER A 161 19.66 -10.51 -14.36
CA SER A 161 19.37 -10.80 -15.76
C SER A 161 19.49 -9.54 -16.63
N PHE A 162 19.78 -9.71 -17.94
CA PHE A 162 19.78 -8.61 -18.89
C PHE A 162 18.42 -7.91 -18.96
N LEU A 163 17.34 -8.66 -18.79
CA LEU A 163 15.98 -8.14 -18.72
C LEU A 163 15.84 -7.12 -17.58
N GLU A 164 16.16 -7.52 -16.35
CA GLU A 164 16.10 -6.65 -15.16
C GLU A 164 17.05 -5.45 -15.28
N PHE A 165 18.23 -5.65 -15.87
CA PHE A 165 19.22 -4.57 -16.09
C PHE A 165 18.66 -3.44 -16.98
N ASN A 166 17.77 -3.74 -17.92
CA ASN A 166 17.15 -2.74 -18.76
C ASN A 166 16.03 -1.95 -18.09
N TYR A 167 15.55 -2.35 -16.90
CA TYR A 167 14.44 -1.66 -16.22
C TYR A 167 14.75 -0.18 -15.98
N MET A 168 15.95 0.16 -15.48
CA MET A 168 16.38 1.55 -15.28
C MET A 168 16.28 2.39 -16.56
N ILE A 169 16.64 1.82 -17.72
CA ILE A 169 16.57 2.52 -19.01
C ILE A 169 15.12 2.79 -19.38
N MET A 170 14.22 1.83 -19.18
CA MET A 170 12.79 2.00 -19.46
C MET A 170 12.13 3.05 -18.57
N GLN A 171 12.39 3.01 -17.26
CA GLN A 171 11.89 4.05 -16.35
C GLN A 171 12.46 5.43 -16.65
N SER A 172 13.71 5.49 -17.10
CA SER A 172 14.32 6.75 -17.54
C SER A 172 13.66 7.28 -18.82
N TYR A 173 13.30 6.37 -19.73
CA TYR A 173 12.57 6.71 -20.95
C TYR A 173 11.13 7.17 -20.65
N ASP A 174 10.49 6.62 -19.61
CA ASP A 174 9.20 7.10 -19.14
C ASP A 174 9.27 8.57 -18.72
N PHE A 175 10.25 8.94 -17.91
CA PHE A 175 10.39 10.33 -17.46
C PHE A 175 10.68 11.26 -18.64
N TYR A 176 11.56 10.85 -19.55
CA TYR A 176 11.86 11.58 -20.78
C TYR A 176 10.62 11.81 -21.66
N THR A 177 9.79 10.77 -21.82
CA THR A 177 8.54 10.83 -22.59
C THR A 177 7.50 11.73 -21.91
N LEU A 178 7.35 11.61 -20.59
CA LEU A 178 6.42 12.43 -19.81
C LEU A 178 6.85 13.91 -19.80
N PHE A 179 8.16 14.17 -19.74
CA PHE A 179 8.71 15.52 -19.84
C PHE A 179 8.32 16.18 -21.17
N GLN A 180 8.54 15.48 -22.29
CA GLN A 180 8.24 16.00 -23.61
C GLN A 180 6.74 16.15 -23.91
N LYS A 181 5.95 15.12 -23.56
CA LYS A 181 4.52 15.07 -23.93
C LYS A 181 3.63 15.89 -23.00
N TYR A 182 3.96 15.95 -21.71
CA TYR A 182 3.06 16.49 -20.70
C TYR A 182 3.70 17.59 -19.84
N GLY A 183 4.94 18.00 -20.14
CA GLY A 183 5.66 18.99 -19.34
C GLY A 183 5.98 18.52 -17.92
N CYS A 184 6.09 17.18 -17.72
CA CYS A 184 6.41 16.60 -16.43
C CYS A 184 7.82 16.95 -16.00
N ASN A 185 7.97 17.82 -15.01
CA ASN A 185 9.25 18.39 -14.58
C ASN A 185 9.81 17.77 -13.28
N LEU A 186 9.03 16.88 -12.63
CA LEU A 186 9.41 16.29 -11.35
C LEU A 186 8.95 14.82 -11.26
N GLN A 187 9.85 13.95 -10.82
CA GLN A 187 9.55 12.55 -10.50
C GLN A 187 9.58 12.32 -8.99
N PHE A 188 8.59 11.58 -8.48
CA PHE A 188 8.59 11.05 -7.12
C PHE A 188 8.65 9.53 -7.13
N GLY A 189 9.25 8.97 -6.08
CA GLY A 189 9.29 7.53 -5.84
C GLY A 189 9.68 7.20 -4.41
N GLY A 190 9.63 5.94 -4.03
CA GLY A 190 10.25 5.47 -2.78
C GLY A 190 11.76 5.61 -2.83
N ASP A 191 12.42 5.59 -1.68
CA ASP A 191 13.88 5.78 -1.61
C ASP A 191 14.67 4.67 -2.32
N ASP A 192 14.08 3.50 -2.47
CA ASP A 192 14.62 2.40 -3.27
C ASP A 192 14.65 2.68 -4.80
N GLN A 193 13.95 3.72 -5.27
CA GLN A 193 13.89 4.14 -6.68
C GLN A 193 14.94 5.18 -7.09
N TRP A 194 15.73 5.71 -6.15
CA TRP A 194 16.61 6.84 -6.39
C TRP A 194 17.51 6.67 -7.63
N SER A 195 18.15 5.52 -7.77
CA SER A 195 19.05 5.25 -8.90
C SER A 195 18.31 5.27 -10.25
N ASN A 196 17.11 4.70 -10.31
CA ASN A 196 16.29 4.70 -11.52
C ASN A 196 15.85 6.14 -11.88
N MET A 197 15.48 6.92 -10.88
CA MET A 197 15.04 8.32 -11.06
C MET A 197 16.16 9.21 -11.58
N LEU A 198 17.39 9.04 -11.07
CA LEU A 198 18.56 9.75 -11.58
C LEU A 198 18.89 9.41 -13.04
N GLY A 199 18.59 8.18 -13.47
CA GLY A 199 18.69 7.81 -14.89
C GLY A 199 17.80 8.66 -15.78
N GLY A 200 16.58 8.94 -15.34
CA GLY A 200 15.62 9.80 -16.05
C GLY A 200 16.06 11.27 -16.12
N THR A 201 16.49 11.83 -15.00
CA THR A 201 17.01 13.22 -14.98
C THR A 201 18.23 13.39 -15.89
N GLU A 202 19.15 12.42 -15.89
CA GLU A 202 20.32 12.41 -16.75
C GLU A 202 19.97 12.25 -18.24
N LEU A 203 18.98 11.41 -18.57
CA LEU A 203 18.52 11.26 -19.94
C LEU A 203 17.91 12.55 -20.49
N ILE A 204 17.06 13.24 -19.72
CA ILE A 204 16.49 14.54 -20.09
C ILE A 204 17.61 15.54 -20.34
N ARG A 205 18.57 15.66 -19.41
CA ARG A 205 19.70 16.57 -19.55
C ARG A 205 20.53 16.31 -20.80
N ARG A 206 20.84 15.04 -21.11
CA ARG A 206 21.66 14.68 -22.27
C ARG A 206 20.95 14.85 -23.60
N LYS A 207 19.66 14.55 -23.65
CA LYS A 207 18.89 14.56 -24.90
C LYS A 207 18.30 15.93 -25.22
N LEU A 208 17.90 16.71 -24.19
CA LEU A 208 17.18 17.96 -24.38
C LEU A 208 17.96 19.19 -23.91
N GLY A 209 19.02 19.03 -23.12
CA GLY A 209 19.71 20.14 -22.48
C GLY A 209 18.88 20.81 -21.37
N GLU A 210 17.82 20.14 -20.92
CA GLU A 210 16.87 20.62 -19.91
C GLU A 210 17.07 19.88 -18.58
N ASP A 211 16.50 20.42 -17.51
CA ASP A 211 16.60 19.81 -16.19
C ASP A 211 15.26 19.23 -15.72
N GLY A 212 15.19 17.91 -15.61
CA GLY A 212 14.19 17.21 -14.82
C GLY A 212 14.63 17.10 -13.36
N SER A 213 13.71 17.17 -12.42
CA SER A 213 13.99 17.02 -10.99
C SER A 213 13.45 15.71 -10.45
N ALA A 214 14.03 15.24 -9.34
CA ALA A 214 13.58 14.03 -8.66
C ALA A 214 13.63 14.20 -7.14
N MET A 215 12.65 13.63 -6.44
CA MET A 215 12.61 13.56 -4.98
C MET A 215 12.08 12.19 -4.53
N THR A 216 12.80 11.54 -3.62
CA THR A 216 12.32 10.30 -3.00
C THR A 216 11.65 10.57 -1.67
N ILE A 217 10.71 9.69 -1.34
CA ILE A 217 10.08 9.65 -0.02
C ILE A 217 10.57 8.43 0.77
N THR A 218 10.59 8.60 2.09
CA THR A 218 10.95 7.54 3.01
C THR A 218 10.08 6.31 2.79
N LEU A 219 10.63 5.12 3.03
CA LEU A 219 9.84 3.90 2.97
C LEU A 219 8.96 3.77 4.22
N LEU A 220 7.76 3.23 4.05
CA LEU A 220 6.85 2.94 5.17
C LEU A 220 7.32 1.67 5.90
N LEU A 221 8.20 1.87 6.88
CA LEU A 221 8.77 0.82 7.71
C LEU A 221 8.20 0.91 9.12
N ASN A 222 8.02 -0.25 9.78
CA ASN A 222 7.71 -0.29 11.20
C ASN A 222 8.98 -0.02 12.05
N SER A 223 8.83 0.02 13.37
CA SER A 223 9.92 0.24 14.34
C SER A 223 11.02 -0.82 14.29
N GLU A 224 10.75 -2.01 13.75
CA GLU A 224 11.72 -3.08 13.49
C GLU A 224 12.43 -2.95 12.14
N GLY A 225 12.16 -1.92 11.35
CA GLY A 225 12.71 -1.72 10.00
C GLY A 225 12.08 -2.58 8.90
N LYS A 226 10.95 -3.23 9.16
CA LYS A 226 10.24 -4.06 8.17
C LYS A 226 9.20 -3.23 7.41
N LYS A 227 9.06 -3.48 6.10
CA LYS A 227 8.03 -2.84 5.27
C LYS A 227 6.63 -3.13 5.83
N MET A 228 5.85 -2.08 6.12
CA MET A 228 4.46 -2.19 6.60
C MET A 228 3.51 -2.63 5.48
N GLY A 229 2.30 -3.06 5.87
CA GLY A 229 1.28 -3.52 4.95
C GLY A 229 1.38 -4.99 4.57
N LYS A 230 2.23 -5.75 5.26
CA LYS A 230 2.28 -7.22 5.18
C LYS A 230 1.92 -7.83 6.51
N THR A 231 0.99 -8.76 6.50
CA THR A 231 0.59 -9.57 7.66
C THR A 231 0.95 -11.03 7.42
N GLN A 232 0.71 -11.89 8.40
CA GLN A 232 0.83 -13.34 8.21
C GLN A 232 -0.14 -13.89 7.14
N LYS A 233 -1.22 -13.15 6.88
CA LYS A 233 -2.23 -13.48 5.85
C LYS A 233 -1.89 -12.91 4.46
N GLY A 234 -0.83 -12.13 4.32
CA GLY A 234 -0.44 -11.49 3.07
C GLY A 234 -0.48 -9.95 3.13
N ALA A 235 -0.65 -9.30 1.98
CA ALA A 235 -0.74 -7.85 1.90
C ALA A 235 -2.06 -7.32 2.48
N VAL A 236 -2.01 -6.11 3.06
CA VAL A 236 -3.20 -5.34 3.42
C VAL A 236 -3.59 -4.51 2.20
N TRP A 237 -4.71 -4.90 1.59
CA TRP A 237 -5.18 -4.34 0.32
C TRP A 237 -6.04 -3.09 0.53
N LEU A 238 -6.09 -2.22 -0.47
CA LEU A 238 -7.00 -1.08 -0.50
C LEU A 238 -8.36 -1.44 -1.10
N ASP A 239 -8.48 -2.61 -1.70
CA ASP A 239 -9.75 -3.15 -2.20
C ASP A 239 -10.57 -3.74 -1.05
N PRO A 240 -11.81 -3.28 -0.82
CA PRO A 240 -12.67 -3.78 0.26
C PRO A 240 -13.07 -5.26 0.12
N GLU A 241 -13.02 -5.82 -1.09
CA GLU A 241 -13.28 -7.24 -1.33
C GLU A 241 -12.11 -8.14 -0.89
N LYS A 242 -10.89 -7.59 -0.81
CA LYS A 242 -9.67 -8.31 -0.40
C LYS A 242 -9.30 -8.09 1.06
N THR A 243 -9.48 -6.88 1.55
CA THR A 243 -9.32 -6.49 2.96
C THR A 243 -10.52 -5.64 3.30
N SER A 244 -11.44 -6.17 4.08
CA SER A 244 -12.66 -5.44 4.45
C SER A 244 -12.31 -4.13 5.17
N PRO A 245 -13.18 -3.09 5.13
CA PRO A 245 -12.97 -1.84 5.86
C PRO A 245 -12.70 -2.05 7.35
N TYR A 246 -13.35 -3.05 7.96
CA TYR A 246 -13.11 -3.42 9.35
C TYR A 246 -11.70 -4.02 9.57
N GLU A 247 -11.25 -4.94 8.72
CA GLU A 247 -9.90 -5.51 8.82
C GLU A 247 -8.83 -4.45 8.56
N PHE A 248 -9.08 -3.54 7.62
CA PHE A 248 -8.22 -2.39 7.35
C PHE A 248 -8.13 -1.45 8.57
N TYR A 249 -9.27 -1.12 9.19
CA TYR A 249 -9.34 -0.35 10.43
C TYR A 249 -8.56 -1.04 11.57
N GLN A 250 -8.78 -2.34 11.76
CA GLN A 250 -8.11 -3.11 12.81
C GLN A 250 -6.59 -3.20 12.57
N TYR A 251 -6.14 -3.27 11.33
CA TYR A 251 -4.71 -3.22 11.02
C TYR A 251 -4.07 -1.96 11.59
N TRP A 252 -4.64 -0.79 11.32
CA TRP A 252 -4.13 0.49 11.82
C TRP A 252 -4.35 0.69 13.33
N ARG A 253 -5.46 0.20 13.86
CA ARG A 253 -5.76 0.23 15.29
C ARG A 253 -4.79 -0.61 16.13
N ASN A 254 -4.15 -1.59 15.51
CA ASN A 254 -3.23 -2.54 16.16
C ASN A 254 -1.75 -2.32 15.80
N VAL A 255 -1.39 -1.21 15.17
CA VAL A 255 0.05 -0.86 14.99
C VAL A 255 0.74 -0.71 16.34
N ASP A 256 2.05 -0.97 16.35
CA ASP A 256 2.84 -0.82 17.57
C ASP A 256 2.85 0.64 18.05
N ASP A 257 2.92 0.83 19.37
CA ASP A 257 2.88 2.14 20.00
C ASP A 257 3.94 3.09 19.42
N ALA A 258 5.13 2.57 19.15
CA ALA A 258 6.24 3.32 18.57
C ALA A 258 5.98 3.80 17.13
N ASP A 259 5.04 3.18 16.41
CA ASP A 259 4.76 3.49 15.00
C ASP A 259 3.58 4.45 14.81
N VAL A 260 2.75 4.67 15.86
CA VAL A 260 1.50 5.43 15.74
C VAL A 260 1.73 6.84 15.21
N ILE A 261 2.58 7.61 15.87
CA ILE A 261 2.84 9.01 15.52
C ILE A 261 3.54 9.13 14.16
N LYS A 262 4.45 8.21 13.86
CA LYS A 262 5.07 8.12 12.53
C LYS A 262 4.02 7.90 11.44
N CYS A 263 3.12 6.93 11.62
CA CYS A 263 2.04 6.67 10.67
C CYS A 263 1.08 7.87 10.53
N MET A 264 0.75 8.56 11.64
CA MET A 264 -0.06 9.79 11.58
C MET A 264 0.61 10.85 10.72
N LYS A 265 1.90 11.11 10.92
CA LYS A 265 2.68 12.10 10.13
C LYS A 265 2.70 11.76 8.66
N LEU A 266 3.01 10.50 8.33
CA LEU A 266 3.25 10.08 6.94
C LEU A 266 1.94 9.94 6.13
N LEU A 267 0.87 9.45 6.73
CA LEU A 267 -0.30 8.95 6.01
C LEU A 267 -1.57 9.78 6.20
N THR A 268 -1.71 10.54 7.30
CA THR A 268 -2.92 11.34 7.54
C THR A 268 -2.79 12.77 7.01
N PHE A 269 -3.94 13.44 6.87
CA PHE A 269 -4.02 14.86 6.50
C PHE A 269 -4.26 15.75 7.73
N LEU A 270 -4.13 15.22 8.93
CA LEU A 270 -4.24 15.97 10.17
C LEU A 270 -3.16 17.06 10.25
N PRO A 271 -3.48 18.24 10.81
CA PRO A 271 -2.49 19.29 11.08
C PRO A 271 -1.37 18.77 11.98
N MET A 272 -0.13 19.22 11.72
CA MET A 272 1.04 18.83 12.53
C MET A 272 0.90 19.18 14.00
N GLU A 273 0.22 20.29 14.31
CA GLU A 273 -0.08 20.72 15.68
C GLU A 273 -0.91 19.67 16.41
N GLN A 274 -1.94 19.15 15.75
CA GLN A 274 -2.78 18.10 16.31
C GLN A 274 -2.01 16.77 16.51
N ILE A 275 -1.17 16.40 15.54
CA ILE A 275 -0.31 15.22 15.65
C ILE A 275 0.66 15.35 16.81
N ASN A 276 1.21 16.54 17.03
CA ASN A 276 2.11 16.83 18.15
C ASN A 276 1.40 16.71 19.51
N GLU A 277 0.10 17.02 19.60
CA GLU A 277 -0.67 16.75 20.83
C GLU A 277 -0.82 15.23 21.07
N TYR A 278 -1.11 14.44 20.03
CA TYR A 278 -1.13 12.98 20.18
C TYR A 278 0.22 12.39 20.55
N ALA A 279 1.33 13.02 20.13
CA ALA A 279 2.68 12.59 20.48
C ALA A 279 3.02 12.72 21.98
N LYS A 280 2.23 13.47 22.75
CA LYS A 280 2.39 13.60 24.21
C LYS A 280 1.68 12.49 24.99
N LEU A 281 0.85 11.68 24.32
CA LEU A 281 0.09 10.61 24.95
C LEU A 281 0.95 9.38 25.23
N GLU A 282 0.79 8.79 26.41
CA GLU A 282 1.56 7.61 26.82
C GLU A 282 0.61 6.50 27.34
N GLY A 283 1.09 5.26 27.29
CA GLY A 283 0.41 4.09 27.82
C GLY A 283 -1.00 3.94 27.23
N GLN A 284 -2.02 3.84 28.08
CA GLN A 284 -3.40 3.63 27.65
C GLN A 284 -3.97 4.81 26.84
N GLN A 285 -3.50 6.02 27.07
CA GLN A 285 -3.98 7.21 26.34
C GLN A 285 -3.61 7.16 24.86
N LEU A 286 -2.51 6.47 24.48
CA LEU A 286 -2.10 6.28 23.09
C LEU A 286 -3.16 5.52 22.28
N ASN A 287 -4.05 4.77 22.94
CA ASN A 287 -5.18 4.13 22.26
C ASN A 287 -6.10 5.13 21.56
N THR A 288 -6.22 6.35 22.07
CA THR A 288 -6.98 7.41 21.40
C THR A 288 -6.32 7.81 20.08
N ALA A 289 -5.00 7.97 20.07
CA ALA A 289 -4.26 8.26 18.83
C ALA A 289 -4.36 7.12 17.81
N LYS A 290 -4.30 5.86 18.27
CA LYS A 290 -4.50 4.68 17.39
C LYS A 290 -5.91 4.65 16.80
N GLU A 291 -6.91 5.02 17.56
CA GLU A 291 -8.30 5.06 17.09
C GLU A 291 -8.49 6.15 16.03
N VAL A 292 -7.92 7.33 16.25
CA VAL A 292 -7.93 8.42 15.27
C VAL A 292 -7.16 8.02 14.01
N LEU A 293 -5.96 7.45 14.15
CA LEU A 293 -5.19 6.95 13.00
C LEU A 293 -6.01 5.95 12.16
N ALA A 294 -6.60 4.96 12.80
CA ALA A 294 -7.39 3.94 12.11
C ALA A 294 -8.63 4.54 11.42
N TYR A 295 -9.31 5.47 12.08
CA TYR A 295 -10.46 6.17 11.50
C TYR A 295 -10.08 6.99 10.29
N GLU A 296 -9.06 7.87 10.40
CA GLU A 296 -8.61 8.75 9.32
C GLU A 296 -8.19 7.96 8.08
N LEU A 297 -7.43 6.87 8.26
CA LEU A 297 -6.95 6.07 7.14
C LEU A 297 -8.06 5.22 6.51
N THR A 298 -8.99 4.71 7.32
CA THR A 298 -10.14 3.97 6.79
C THR A 298 -11.11 4.91 6.06
N ASN A 299 -11.35 6.11 6.58
CA ASN A 299 -12.12 7.15 5.90
C ASN A 299 -11.49 7.52 4.55
N LEU A 300 -10.19 7.71 4.50
CA LEU A 300 -9.48 8.08 3.27
C LEU A 300 -9.60 7.00 2.18
N VAL A 301 -9.60 5.72 2.55
CA VAL A 301 -9.60 4.59 1.61
C VAL A 301 -11.03 4.13 1.28
N HIS A 302 -11.89 4.00 2.28
CA HIS A 302 -13.21 3.36 2.15
C HIS A 302 -14.38 4.32 2.32
N GLY A 303 -14.12 5.57 2.73
CA GLY A 303 -15.13 6.59 2.97
C GLY A 303 -15.64 6.63 4.42
N GLU A 304 -16.30 7.74 4.76
CA GLU A 304 -16.69 8.08 6.12
C GLU A 304 -17.67 7.07 6.73
N GLU A 305 -18.62 6.60 5.94
CA GLU A 305 -19.64 5.64 6.40
C GLU A 305 -19.00 4.33 6.85
N GLU A 306 -18.12 3.77 6.03
CA GLU A 306 -17.41 2.52 6.36
C GLU A 306 -16.42 2.70 7.51
N ALA A 307 -15.77 3.87 7.62
CA ALA A 307 -14.90 4.18 8.75
C ALA A 307 -15.68 4.25 10.08
N LYS A 308 -16.87 4.87 10.09
CA LYS A 308 -17.76 4.91 11.27
C LYS A 308 -18.23 3.51 11.67
N LYS A 309 -18.71 2.71 10.71
CA LYS A 309 -19.12 1.33 10.95
C LYS A 309 -17.98 0.49 11.55
N ALA A 310 -16.78 0.61 11.00
CA ALA A 310 -15.61 -0.11 11.48
C ALA A 310 -15.20 0.32 12.91
N GLN A 311 -15.26 1.63 13.20
CA GLN A 311 -14.95 2.18 14.51
C GLN A 311 -15.98 1.73 15.56
N GLU A 312 -17.27 1.81 15.26
CA GLU A 312 -18.36 1.37 16.13
C GLU A 312 -18.25 -0.13 16.44
N ALA A 313 -18.00 -0.96 15.41
CA ALA A 313 -17.78 -2.38 15.60
C ALA A 313 -16.56 -2.67 16.50
N ALA A 314 -15.45 -1.93 16.30
CA ALA A 314 -14.27 -2.07 17.14
C ALA A 314 -14.55 -1.67 18.60
N ARG A 315 -15.28 -0.56 18.84
CA ARG A 315 -15.65 -0.11 20.20
C ARG A 315 -16.60 -1.08 20.90
N ALA A 316 -17.60 -1.61 20.16
CA ALA A 316 -18.56 -2.57 20.71
C ALA A 316 -17.87 -3.81 21.29
N ILE A 317 -16.81 -4.28 20.65
CA ILE A 317 -16.02 -5.42 21.12
C ILE A 317 -15.29 -5.13 22.44
N PHE A 318 -14.82 -3.90 22.65
CA PHE A 318 -14.10 -3.51 23.87
C PHE A 318 -15.02 -3.16 25.03
N SER A 319 -16.28 -2.78 24.75
CA SER A 319 -17.28 -2.41 25.78
C SER A 319 -18.11 -3.60 26.30
N GLY A 320 -17.82 -4.83 25.87
CA GLY A 320 -18.53 -6.04 26.33
C GLY A 320 -19.96 -6.17 25.81
N GLY A 321 -20.33 -5.38 24.80
CA GLY A 321 -21.63 -5.45 24.14
C GLY A 321 -21.52 -6.15 22.79
N ALA A 322 -22.08 -7.35 22.67
CA ALA A 322 -22.12 -8.12 21.44
C ALA A 322 -23.05 -7.50 20.39
N ASN A 323 -22.71 -6.32 19.86
CA ASN A 323 -23.40 -5.78 18.70
C ASN A 323 -22.60 -6.18 17.45
N SER A 324 -22.87 -7.39 16.96
CA SER A 324 -22.13 -8.11 15.93
C SER A 324 -22.46 -7.67 14.50
N ALA A 325 -23.20 -6.59 14.29
CA ALA A 325 -23.72 -6.22 12.98
C ALA A 325 -22.63 -5.89 11.93
N ASN A 326 -21.44 -5.46 12.37
CA ASN A 326 -20.36 -5.01 11.47
C ASN A 326 -19.05 -5.83 11.64
N MET A 327 -19.09 -7.00 12.26
CA MET A 327 -17.95 -7.91 12.33
C MET A 327 -17.69 -8.59 10.98
N PRO A 328 -16.42 -8.92 10.65
CA PRO A 328 -16.14 -9.83 9.55
C PRO A 328 -16.95 -11.10 9.72
N THR A 329 -17.89 -11.31 8.80
CA THR A 329 -18.81 -12.46 8.84
C THR A 329 -18.38 -13.48 7.81
N THR A 330 -18.43 -14.75 8.19
CA THR A 330 -18.27 -15.90 7.28
C THR A 330 -19.58 -16.65 7.27
N GLN A 331 -20.18 -16.77 6.09
CA GLN A 331 -21.35 -17.61 5.89
C GLN A 331 -20.91 -19.08 5.87
N VAL A 332 -21.59 -19.89 6.63
CA VAL A 332 -21.38 -21.34 6.73
C VAL A 332 -22.44 -22.01 5.88
N GLU A 333 -22.03 -22.84 4.95
CA GLU A 333 -22.97 -23.59 4.13
C GLU A 333 -23.68 -24.68 4.96
N ALA A 334 -24.99 -24.83 4.81
CA ALA A 334 -25.76 -25.82 5.56
C ALA A 334 -25.23 -27.25 5.38
N ASP A 335 -24.68 -27.56 4.22
CA ASP A 335 -24.08 -28.87 3.89
C ASP A 335 -22.77 -29.14 4.68
N SER A 336 -22.19 -28.13 5.33
CA SER A 336 -20.99 -28.24 6.18
C SER A 336 -21.33 -28.71 7.60
N LEU A 337 -22.61 -28.78 7.96
CA LEU A 337 -23.07 -29.23 9.27
C LEU A 337 -23.19 -30.77 9.32
N THR A 338 -22.80 -31.35 10.44
CA THR A 338 -23.02 -32.72 10.80
C THR A 338 -23.84 -32.76 12.09
N ASP A 339 -24.99 -33.40 12.10
CA ASP A 339 -25.93 -33.45 13.22
C ASP A 339 -26.26 -32.03 13.76
N ASP A 340 -26.66 -31.10 12.85
CA ASP A 340 -26.98 -29.71 13.14
C ASP A 340 -25.87 -28.94 13.90
N SER A 341 -24.61 -29.33 13.72
CA SER A 341 -23.47 -28.66 14.33
C SER A 341 -22.22 -28.71 13.45
N ILE A 342 -21.26 -27.84 13.73
CA ILE A 342 -19.93 -27.81 13.09
C ILE A 342 -18.84 -27.69 14.15
N GLY A 343 -17.72 -28.39 13.97
CA GLY A 343 -16.60 -28.29 14.89
C GLY A 343 -15.99 -26.88 14.94
N LEU A 344 -15.72 -26.39 16.15
CA LEU A 344 -15.12 -25.05 16.33
C LEU A 344 -13.79 -24.91 15.55
N MET A 345 -12.96 -25.96 15.51
CA MET A 345 -11.71 -25.95 14.75
C MET A 345 -11.96 -25.80 13.24
N ASP A 346 -13.04 -26.43 12.74
CA ASP A 346 -13.43 -26.31 11.33
C ASP A 346 -13.91 -24.90 10.99
N LEU A 347 -14.73 -24.31 11.85
CA LEU A 347 -15.12 -22.89 11.73
C LEU A 347 -13.92 -21.96 11.72
N MET A 348 -12.95 -22.16 12.61
CA MET A 348 -11.75 -21.32 12.66
C MET A 348 -10.90 -21.41 11.38
N VAL A 349 -10.84 -22.60 10.76
CA VAL A 349 -10.18 -22.78 9.47
C VAL A 349 -10.99 -22.14 8.34
N LEU A 350 -12.29 -22.39 8.28
CA LEU A 350 -13.22 -21.85 7.28
C LEU A 350 -13.20 -20.32 7.29
N GLY A 351 -13.23 -19.71 8.48
CA GLY A 351 -13.15 -18.26 8.66
C GLY A 351 -11.75 -17.69 8.46
N GLY A 352 -10.74 -18.48 8.08
CA GLY A 352 -9.38 -18.02 7.88
C GLY A 352 -8.72 -17.46 9.16
N MET A 353 -9.22 -17.79 10.33
CA MET A 353 -8.65 -17.39 11.62
C MET A 353 -7.35 -18.13 11.93
N VAL A 354 -7.22 -19.34 11.41
CA VAL A 354 -6.04 -20.22 11.53
C VAL A 354 -5.77 -20.92 10.21
N LYS A 355 -4.51 -21.34 10.00
CA LYS A 355 -4.10 -22.04 8.77
C LYS A 355 -4.45 -23.53 8.76
N SER A 356 -4.67 -24.13 9.93
CA SER A 356 -4.92 -25.56 10.07
C SER A 356 -5.63 -25.90 11.36
N LYS A 357 -6.32 -27.07 11.40
CA LYS A 357 -6.89 -27.63 12.63
C LYS A 357 -5.85 -27.84 13.74
N GLY A 358 -4.59 -28.13 13.40
CA GLY A 358 -3.50 -28.25 14.36
C GLY A 358 -3.16 -26.93 15.07
N GLU A 359 -3.22 -25.79 14.35
CA GLU A 359 -3.08 -24.46 14.95
C GLU A 359 -4.28 -24.14 15.85
N ALA A 360 -5.51 -24.42 15.39
CA ALA A 360 -6.72 -24.24 16.18
C ALA A 360 -6.65 -25.00 17.51
N ARG A 361 -6.27 -26.28 17.44
CA ARG A 361 -6.12 -27.15 18.62
C ARG A 361 -5.16 -26.55 19.65
N ARG A 362 -3.98 -26.12 19.23
CA ARG A 362 -3.00 -25.49 20.13
C ARG A 362 -3.56 -24.23 20.82
N LEU A 363 -4.24 -23.39 20.05
CA LEU A 363 -4.85 -22.16 20.57
C LEU A 363 -5.95 -22.42 21.59
N ILE A 364 -6.83 -23.41 21.34
CA ILE A 364 -7.88 -23.83 22.27
C ILE A 364 -7.25 -24.37 23.55
N THR A 365 -6.28 -25.28 23.46
CA THR A 365 -5.58 -25.86 24.62
C THR A 365 -4.87 -24.80 25.45
N GLN A 366 -4.36 -23.74 24.83
CA GLN A 366 -3.72 -22.62 25.51
C GLN A 366 -4.71 -21.59 26.07
N GLY A 367 -6.02 -21.82 25.98
CA GLY A 367 -7.08 -20.90 26.42
C GLY A 367 -7.14 -19.60 25.61
N GLY A 368 -6.63 -19.63 24.37
CA GLY A 368 -6.58 -18.48 23.45
C GLY A 368 -7.83 -18.32 22.58
N VAL A 369 -8.88 -19.13 22.78
CA VAL A 369 -10.11 -19.08 21.98
C VAL A 369 -11.33 -18.89 22.86
N SER A 370 -12.26 -18.05 22.44
CA SER A 370 -13.59 -17.90 23.06
C SER A 370 -14.66 -18.00 21.97
N LEU A 371 -15.81 -18.56 22.34
CA LEU A 371 -17.04 -18.63 21.55
C LEU A 371 -18.11 -17.85 22.32
N ASN A 372 -18.74 -16.87 21.69
CA ASN A 372 -19.77 -16.01 22.29
C ASN A 372 -19.33 -15.46 23.67
N ASP A 373 -18.08 -14.95 23.75
CA ASP A 373 -17.39 -14.46 24.93
C ASP A 373 -17.03 -15.49 26.02
N GLU A 374 -17.43 -16.74 25.89
CA GLU A 374 -17.03 -17.82 26.78
C GLU A 374 -15.74 -18.48 26.32
N LYS A 375 -14.78 -18.69 27.23
CA LYS A 375 -13.54 -19.39 26.92
C LYS A 375 -13.80 -20.85 26.60
N VAL A 376 -13.28 -21.31 25.48
CA VAL A 376 -13.36 -22.71 25.05
C VAL A 376 -12.05 -23.41 25.40
N GLY A 377 -12.12 -24.45 26.21
CA GLY A 377 -11.00 -25.33 26.56
C GLY A 377 -11.09 -26.72 25.92
N ASP A 378 -12.26 -27.09 25.40
CA ASP A 378 -12.46 -28.36 24.73
C ASP A 378 -12.13 -28.26 23.23
N VAL A 379 -11.18 -29.06 22.77
CA VAL A 379 -10.79 -29.14 21.36
C VAL A 379 -11.84 -29.76 20.46
N TYR A 380 -12.81 -30.46 21.04
CA TYR A 380 -13.94 -31.07 20.33
C TYR A 380 -15.21 -30.21 20.40
N ALA A 381 -15.13 -28.99 20.92
CA ALA A 381 -16.26 -28.09 20.98
C ALA A 381 -16.89 -27.91 19.60
N THR A 382 -18.22 -27.92 19.56
CA THR A 382 -19.03 -27.71 18.36
C THR A 382 -19.85 -26.42 18.51
N VAL A 383 -20.23 -25.84 17.39
CA VAL A 383 -21.15 -24.70 17.30
C VAL A 383 -22.44 -25.21 16.66
N SER A 384 -23.55 -25.01 17.36
CA SER A 384 -24.84 -25.48 16.88
C SER A 384 -25.40 -24.62 15.74
N LYS A 385 -26.31 -25.18 14.98
CA LYS A 385 -27.09 -24.46 13.98
C LYS A 385 -27.78 -23.22 14.56
N ALA A 386 -28.36 -23.38 15.76
CA ALA A 386 -29.02 -22.27 16.45
C ALA A 386 -28.05 -21.13 16.81
N ASP A 387 -26.82 -21.45 17.19
CA ASP A 387 -25.79 -20.43 17.44
C ASP A 387 -25.39 -19.72 16.12
N LEU A 388 -25.29 -20.45 15.01
CA LEU A 388 -24.99 -19.88 13.69
C LEU A 388 -26.15 -18.99 13.20
N ASP A 389 -27.39 -19.40 13.36
CA ASP A 389 -28.58 -18.60 13.04
C ASP A 389 -28.62 -17.28 13.86
N ALA A 390 -28.18 -17.35 15.12
CA ALA A 390 -28.03 -16.19 15.99
C ALA A 390 -26.77 -15.36 15.68
N GLY A 391 -25.83 -15.94 14.97
CA GLY A 391 -24.54 -15.33 14.63
C GLY A 391 -23.47 -15.61 15.68
N ALA A 392 -22.87 -16.78 15.63
CA ALA A 392 -21.80 -17.21 16.53
C ALA A 392 -20.53 -16.37 16.37
N VAL A 393 -20.02 -15.82 17.47
CA VAL A 393 -18.79 -15.02 17.46
C VAL A 393 -17.63 -15.82 18.03
N VAL A 394 -16.61 -16.07 17.20
CA VAL A 394 -15.37 -16.72 17.64
C VAL A 394 -14.28 -15.65 17.81
N ARG A 395 -13.59 -15.69 18.96
CA ARG A 395 -12.44 -14.82 19.25
C ARG A 395 -11.16 -15.65 19.37
N LYS A 396 -10.10 -15.21 18.67
CA LYS A 396 -8.73 -15.74 18.78
C LYS A 396 -7.84 -14.71 19.47
N GLY A 397 -7.36 -15.03 20.66
CA GLY A 397 -6.56 -14.11 21.47
C GLY A 397 -7.34 -12.86 21.86
N LYS A 398 -6.65 -11.72 21.97
CA LYS A 398 -7.26 -10.44 22.40
C LYS A 398 -7.78 -9.58 21.24
N LYS A 399 -7.41 -9.87 20.00
CA LYS A 399 -7.50 -8.90 18.89
C LYS A 399 -8.21 -9.41 17.62
N VAL A 400 -8.47 -10.70 17.48
CA VAL A 400 -9.06 -11.28 16.27
C VAL A 400 -10.45 -11.84 16.60
N PHE A 401 -11.44 -11.32 15.89
CA PHE A 401 -12.84 -11.71 16.02
C PHE A 401 -13.43 -12.06 14.67
N ARG A 402 -14.35 -13.01 14.62
CA ARG A 402 -15.12 -13.33 13.42
C ARG A 402 -16.50 -13.84 13.81
N LYS A 403 -17.51 -13.35 13.09
CA LYS A 403 -18.88 -13.83 13.17
C LYS A 403 -19.11 -14.93 12.14
N PHE A 404 -19.86 -15.96 12.54
CA PHE A 404 -20.30 -17.03 11.67
C PHE A 404 -21.81 -17.09 11.64
N THR A 405 -22.41 -17.16 10.45
CA THR A 405 -23.85 -17.25 10.21
C THR A 405 -24.12 -18.37 9.21
N LEU A 406 -25.30 -18.94 9.27
CA LEU A 406 -25.83 -19.81 8.21
C LEU A 406 -26.27 -18.98 7.01
#